data_42513ddb30d49f8c8d7aae21e5003d34
#
_entry.id   42513ddb30d49f8c8d7aae21e5003d34
#
_cell.length_a   1.000
_cell.length_b   1.000
_cell.length_c   1.000
_cell.angle_alpha   90.00
_cell.angle_beta   90.00
_cell.angle_gamma   90.00
#
_symmetry.space_group_name_H-M   'P 1'
#
loop_
_entity.id
_entity.type
_entity.pdbx_description
1 polymer ?
#
loop_
_entity_poly.entity_id
_entity_poly.type
_entity_poly.pdbx_seq_one_letter_code
_entity_poly.pdbx_strand_id
1 'polypeptide(L)'
;MYHHTQYIKQLIDSGRLSVDDTKFNRTRVTYHDPCYLGRANEVYESPRDLIRRLGVNLTEMKRHKSTALCCGAGGAQMFKEPEKGNKDINILRTEDALETRPQIIATGCPYCNTMMTDGIKFKEKETQVAVKDIAELIAEANNL
;
A
#
# COMPACT_ATOMS: atom_id res chain seq x y z
N MET A 1 17.58 -10.38 -7.23
CA MET A 1 16.26 -10.72 -6.63
C MET A 1 15.31 -9.58 -6.94
N TYR A 2 14.05 -9.88 -7.29
CA TYR A 2 13.04 -8.87 -7.60
C TYR A 2 11.94 -8.90 -6.54
N HIS A 3 11.46 -7.73 -6.15
CA HIS A 3 10.21 -7.61 -5.40
C HIS A 3 9.04 -8.01 -6.30
N HIS A 4 7.95 -8.56 -5.73
CA HIS A 4 6.82 -9.03 -6.54
C HIS A 4 6.24 -7.93 -7.46
N THR A 5 6.20 -6.69 -7.03
CA THR A 5 5.74 -5.57 -7.88
C THR A 5 6.65 -5.33 -9.09
N GLN A 6 7.96 -5.50 -8.94
CA GLN A 6 8.90 -5.40 -10.06
C GLN A 6 8.71 -6.55 -11.04
N TYR A 7 8.51 -7.77 -10.53
CA TYR A 7 8.28 -8.95 -11.36
C TYR A 7 6.96 -8.87 -12.12
N ILE A 8 5.87 -8.50 -11.43
CA ILE A 8 4.56 -8.30 -12.07
C ILE A 8 4.67 -7.24 -13.18
N LYS A 9 5.36 -6.12 -12.90
CA LYS A 9 5.61 -5.09 -13.91
C LYS A 9 6.32 -5.65 -15.14
N GLN A 10 7.36 -6.48 -14.96
CA GLN A 10 8.05 -7.13 -16.07
C GLN A 10 7.12 -8.05 -16.91
N LEU A 11 6.24 -8.80 -16.24
CA LEU A 11 5.25 -9.64 -16.92
C LEU A 11 4.30 -8.82 -17.78
N ILE A 12 3.85 -7.68 -17.28
CA ILE A 12 2.96 -6.77 -18.00
C ILE A 12 3.70 -6.11 -19.17
N ASP A 13 4.89 -5.58 -18.94
CA ASP A 13 5.69 -4.90 -19.96
C ASP A 13 6.10 -5.87 -21.11
N SER A 14 6.27 -7.15 -20.80
CA SER A 14 6.55 -8.20 -21.81
C SER A 14 5.29 -8.77 -22.49
N GLY A 15 4.10 -8.29 -22.14
CA GLY A 15 2.84 -8.78 -22.69
C GLY A 15 2.40 -10.17 -22.20
N ARG A 16 3.06 -10.71 -21.17
CA ARG A 16 2.73 -12.01 -20.55
C ARG A 16 1.60 -11.93 -19.52
N LEU A 17 1.30 -10.75 -19.05
CA LEU A 17 0.19 -10.44 -18.16
C LEU A 17 -0.47 -9.15 -18.64
N SER A 18 -1.79 -9.14 -18.73
CA SER A 18 -2.59 -7.94 -18.96
C SER A 18 -3.19 -7.44 -17.63
N VAL A 19 -3.58 -6.17 -17.59
CA VAL A 19 -4.30 -5.59 -16.47
C VAL A 19 -5.60 -5.01 -16.99
N ASP A 20 -6.73 -5.46 -16.45
CA ASP A 20 -8.03 -4.87 -16.70
C ASP A 20 -8.16 -3.57 -15.87
N ASP A 21 -8.39 -2.45 -16.55
CA ASP A 21 -8.51 -1.12 -15.96
C ASP A 21 -9.97 -0.69 -15.70
N THR A 22 -10.93 -1.61 -15.86
CA THR A 22 -12.35 -1.28 -15.74
C THR A 22 -12.88 -1.41 -14.32
N LYS A 23 -12.49 -2.47 -13.60
CA LYS A 23 -13.02 -2.79 -12.27
C LYS A 23 -12.78 -1.70 -11.22
N PHE A 24 -11.57 -1.15 -11.19
CA PHE A 24 -11.15 -0.12 -10.23
C PHE A 24 -11.12 1.28 -10.83
N ASN A 25 -11.69 1.47 -12.03
CA ASN A 25 -11.67 2.76 -12.70
C ASN A 25 -12.20 3.86 -11.78
N ARG A 26 -11.43 4.95 -11.66
CA ARG A 26 -11.72 6.12 -10.79
C ARG A 26 -11.81 5.84 -9.30
N THR A 27 -11.49 4.64 -8.84
CA THR A 27 -11.40 4.34 -7.40
C THR A 27 -10.29 5.18 -6.78
N ARG A 28 -10.56 5.82 -5.65
CA ARG A 28 -9.56 6.61 -4.92
C ARG A 28 -8.64 5.67 -4.17
N VAL A 29 -7.38 5.68 -4.55
CA VAL A 29 -6.33 4.83 -3.95
C VAL A 29 -5.20 5.71 -3.43
N THR A 30 -4.68 5.36 -2.27
CA THR A 30 -3.39 5.87 -1.79
C THR A 30 -2.44 4.71 -1.60
N TYR A 31 -1.13 4.98 -1.63
CA TYR A 31 -0.11 3.95 -1.54
C TYR A 31 0.80 4.15 -0.34
N HIS A 32 0.99 3.07 0.43
CA HIS A 32 1.96 3.04 1.50
C HIS A 32 3.28 2.47 0.99
N ASP A 33 4.33 3.28 0.97
CA ASP A 33 5.69 2.85 0.59
C ASP A 33 6.28 1.92 1.65
N PRO A 34 6.54 0.63 1.34
CA PRO A 34 7.20 -0.28 2.27
C PRO A 34 8.67 0.13 2.45
N CYS A 35 9.15 0.09 3.68
CA CYS A 35 10.50 0.57 4.01
C CYS A 35 11.61 -0.18 3.27
N TYR A 36 11.52 -1.50 3.13
CA TYR A 36 12.52 -2.29 2.41
C TYR A 36 12.54 -2.01 0.91
N LEU A 37 11.39 -1.76 0.31
CA LEU A 37 11.32 -1.45 -1.12
C LEU A 37 11.76 -0.02 -1.40
N GLY A 38 11.21 0.93 -0.66
CA GLY A 38 11.50 2.36 -0.85
C GLY A 38 12.80 2.80 -0.20
N ARG A 39 12.83 2.85 1.13
CA ARG A 39 13.96 3.41 1.88
C ARG A 39 15.26 2.64 1.71
N ALA A 40 15.20 1.30 1.67
CA ALA A 40 16.40 0.47 1.55
C ALA A 40 16.86 0.26 0.10
N ASN A 41 15.95 0.25 -0.87
CA ASN A 41 16.24 -0.08 -2.27
C ASN A 41 15.85 1.01 -3.28
N GLU A 42 15.31 2.14 -2.84
CA GLU A 42 14.91 3.29 -3.67
C GLU A 42 13.93 2.94 -4.80
N VAL A 43 13.12 1.89 -4.62
CA VAL A 43 12.12 1.46 -5.59
C VAL A 43 10.78 2.12 -5.26
N TYR A 44 10.42 3.15 -5.99
CA TYR A 44 9.19 3.94 -5.78
C TYR A 44 8.21 3.85 -6.95
N GLU A 45 8.71 3.77 -8.18
CA GLU A 45 7.87 3.91 -9.38
C GLU A 45 7.22 2.59 -9.82
N SER A 46 7.91 1.44 -9.72
CA SER A 46 7.32 0.15 -10.12
C SER A 46 5.96 -0.12 -9.47
N PRO A 47 5.79 0.01 -8.13
CA PRO A 47 4.48 -0.19 -7.53
C PRO A 47 3.46 0.87 -7.98
N ARG A 48 3.87 2.12 -8.16
CA ARG A 48 2.98 3.19 -8.62
C ARG A 48 2.52 2.99 -10.06
N ASP A 49 3.41 2.52 -10.92
CA ASP A 49 3.05 2.17 -12.31
C ASP A 49 1.98 1.08 -12.35
N LEU A 50 2.12 0.04 -11.51
CA LEU A 50 1.12 -1.02 -11.42
C LEU A 50 -0.25 -0.49 -10.95
N ILE A 51 -0.24 0.37 -9.92
CA ILE A 51 -1.46 0.98 -9.39
C ILE A 51 -2.14 1.85 -10.48
N ARG A 52 -1.37 2.66 -11.20
CA ARG A 52 -1.90 3.51 -12.28
C ARG A 52 -2.51 2.69 -13.41
N ARG A 53 -1.95 1.52 -13.73
CA ARG A 53 -2.48 0.62 -14.78
C ARG A 53 -3.86 0.06 -14.45
N LEU A 54 -4.28 0.09 -13.20
CA LEU A 54 -5.63 -0.28 -12.77
C LEU A 54 -6.69 0.80 -13.09
N GLY A 55 -6.31 1.95 -13.63
CA GLY A 55 -7.23 3.05 -13.94
C GLY A 55 -7.72 3.82 -12.72
N VAL A 56 -7.07 3.68 -11.58
CA VAL A 56 -7.43 4.33 -10.33
C VAL A 56 -6.99 5.79 -10.26
N ASN A 57 -7.60 6.55 -9.36
CA ASN A 57 -7.13 7.86 -8.96
C ASN A 57 -6.15 7.70 -7.79
N LEU A 58 -4.85 7.69 -8.09
CA LEU A 58 -3.79 7.62 -7.08
C LEU A 58 -3.53 9.00 -6.49
N THR A 59 -3.72 9.13 -5.18
CA THR A 59 -3.38 10.32 -4.40
C THR A 59 -2.28 9.97 -3.41
N GLU A 60 -1.16 10.69 -3.47
CA GLU A 60 -0.03 10.47 -2.57
C GLU A 60 -0.35 10.99 -1.16
N MET A 61 0.12 10.26 -0.15
CA MET A 61 0.12 10.77 1.22
C MET A 61 1.10 11.93 1.33
N LYS A 62 0.90 12.83 2.30
CA LYS A 62 1.82 13.95 2.55
C LYS A 62 3.27 13.49 2.77
N ARG A 63 3.46 12.35 3.43
CA ARG A 63 4.76 11.69 3.61
C ARG A 63 4.79 10.43 2.75
N HIS A 64 5.51 10.49 1.65
CA HIS A 64 5.60 9.39 0.67
C HIS A 64 7.02 9.26 0.12
N LYS A 65 7.31 8.17 -0.57
CA LYS A 65 8.65 7.87 -1.10
C LYS A 65 9.72 7.93 0.00
N SER A 66 10.75 8.75 -0.16
CA SER A 66 11.86 8.86 0.80
C SER A 66 11.45 9.41 2.17
N THR A 67 10.35 10.15 2.25
CA THR A 67 9.83 10.74 3.50
C THR A 67 8.73 9.91 4.14
N ALA A 68 8.39 8.75 3.56
CA ALA A 68 7.31 7.91 4.07
C ALA A 68 7.57 7.47 5.52
N LEU A 69 6.51 7.52 6.34
CA LEU A 69 6.55 6.90 7.66
C LEU A 69 6.55 5.38 7.56
N CYS A 70 7.21 4.73 8.51
CA CYS A 70 7.13 3.29 8.70
C CYS A 70 5.71 2.86 9.08
N CYS A 71 5.35 1.62 8.75
CA CYS A 71 4.10 1.03 9.24
C CYS A 71 4.17 0.62 10.73
N GLY A 72 5.38 0.59 11.30
CA GLY A 72 5.59 0.22 12.70
C GLY A 72 5.87 -1.26 12.98
N ALA A 73 5.90 -2.13 11.96
CA ALA A 73 6.11 -3.57 12.15
C ALA A 73 7.57 -3.96 12.37
N GLY A 74 8.52 -3.16 11.86
CA GLY A 74 9.94 -3.48 11.83
C GLY A 74 10.54 -3.69 13.22
N GLY A 75 11.64 -4.45 13.29
CA GLY A 75 12.31 -4.77 14.55
C GLY A 75 11.47 -5.61 15.50
N ALA A 76 10.56 -6.43 14.96
CA ALA A 76 9.58 -7.22 15.71
C ALA A 76 8.61 -6.39 16.58
N GLN A 77 8.47 -5.10 16.31
CA GLN A 77 7.58 -4.23 17.10
C GLN A 77 6.11 -4.66 17.02
N MET A 78 5.67 -5.26 15.90
CA MET A 78 4.31 -5.78 15.79
C MET A 78 3.96 -6.89 16.78
N PHE A 79 4.97 -7.52 17.40
CA PHE A 79 4.81 -8.58 18.40
C PHE A 79 5.04 -8.11 19.83
N LYS A 80 5.33 -6.84 20.04
CA LYS A 80 5.56 -6.23 21.35
C LYS A 80 4.37 -5.39 21.76
N GLU A 81 4.24 -5.21 23.08
CA GLU A 81 3.34 -4.19 23.58
C GLU A 81 3.82 -2.79 23.16
N PRO A 82 2.88 -1.88 22.84
CA PRO A 82 3.23 -0.52 22.48
C PRO A 82 4.08 0.16 23.55
N GLU A 83 5.15 0.82 23.12
CA GLU A 83 5.95 1.64 24.02
C GLU A 83 5.17 2.88 24.48
N LYS A 84 5.50 3.37 25.67
CA LYS A 84 4.88 4.60 26.20
C LYS A 84 5.14 5.77 25.26
N GLY A 85 4.08 6.38 24.77
CA GLY A 85 4.13 7.51 23.86
C GLY A 85 2.74 8.11 23.65
N ASN A 86 2.65 9.11 22.81
CA ASN A 86 1.37 9.79 22.54
C ASN A 86 0.52 9.03 21.51
N LYS A 87 1.15 8.30 20.58
CA LYS A 87 0.46 7.63 19.49
C LYS A 87 1.37 6.59 18.82
N ASP A 88 0.81 5.44 18.48
CA ASP A 88 1.52 4.40 17.74
C ASP A 88 1.80 4.85 16.29
N ILE A 89 2.93 4.39 15.74
CA ILE A 89 3.37 4.82 14.41
C ILE A 89 2.41 4.35 13.31
N ASN A 90 1.81 3.16 13.44
CA ASN A 90 0.83 2.70 12.46
C ASN A 90 -0.44 3.56 12.47
N ILE A 91 -0.86 4.05 13.62
CA ILE A 91 -2.01 4.96 13.71
C ILE A 91 -1.68 6.30 13.04
N LEU A 92 -0.50 6.86 13.31
CA LEU A 92 -0.06 8.09 12.67
C LEU A 92 0.04 7.92 11.13
N ARG A 93 0.56 6.78 10.68
CA ARG A 93 0.62 6.46 9.24
C ARG A 93 -0.76 6.29 8.63
N THR A 94 -1.68 5.67 9.34
CA THR A 94 -3.07 5.53 8.93
C THR A 94 -3.76 6.89 8.79
N GLU A 95 -3.47 7.83 9.68
CA GLU A 95 -3.97 9.20 9.58
C GLU A 95 -3.47 9.90 8.29
N ASP A 96 -2.18 9.73 7.94
CA ASP A 96 -1.67 10.24 6.66
C ASP A 96 -2.45 9.66 5.47
N ALA A 97 -2.79 8.38 5.52
CA ALA A 97 -3.57 7.75 4.48
C ALA A 97 -5.00 8.30 4.42
N LEU A 98 -5.67 8.43 5.56
CA LEU A 98 -7.05 8.92 5.65
C LEU A 98 -7.20 10.38 5.21
N GLU A 99 -6.17 11.20 5.33
CA GLU A 99 -6.17 12.58 4.80
C GLU A 99 -6.39 12.62 3.28
N THR A 100 -6.01 11.58 2.54
CA THR A 100 -6.25 11.49 1.10
C THR A 100 -7.67 11.06 0.74
N ARG A 101 -8.50 10.74 1.72
CA ARG A 101 -9.87 10.21 1.57
C ARG A 101 -9.93 8.99 0.63
N PRO A 102 -9.13 7.94 0.87
CA PRO A 102 -9.06 6.80 -0.02
C PRO A 102 -10.25 5.86 0.16
N GLN A 103 -10.55 5.09 -0.87
CA GLN A 103 -11.37 3.88 -0.78
C GLN A 103 -10.50 2.64 -0.55
N ILE A 104 -9.25 2.68 -1.04
CA ILE A 104 -8.27 1.61 -0.90
C ILE A 104 -6.92 2.20 -0.49
N ILE A 105 -6.27 1.57 0.48
CA ILE A 105 -4.86 1.77 0.78
C ILE A 105 -4.10 0.59 0.16
N ALA A 106 -3.31 0.88 -0.87
CA ALA A 106 -2.47 -0.13 -1.51
C ALA A 106 -1.17 -0.31 -0.74
N THR A 107 -0.76 -1.56 -0.57
CA THR A 107 0.50 -1.94 0.08
C THR A 107 1.31 -2.88 -0.82
N GLY A 108 2.57 -3.08 -0.51
CA GLY A 108 3.45 -4.02 -1.20
C GLY A 108 4.25 -4.89 -0.23
N CYS A 109 3.74 -5.08 0.98
CA CYS A 109 4.40 -5.86 2.02
C CYS A 109 3.34 -6.43 2.98
N PRO A 110 3.38 -7.74 3.32
CA PRO A 110 2.37 -8.35 4.18
C PRO A 110 2.33 -7.75 5.59
N TYR A 111 3.47 -7.38 6.15
CA TYR A 111 3.53 -6.71 7.46
C TYR A 111 2.90 -5.32 7.41
N CYS A 112 3.17 -4.56 6.35
CA CYS A 112 2.54 -3.26 6.14
C CYS A 112 1.02 -3.41 5.98
N ASN A 113 0.58 -4.43 5.27
CA ASN A 113 -0.85 -4.73 5.10
C ASN A 113 -1.53 -4.95 6.46
N THR A 114 -0.95 -5.79 7.32
CA THR A 114 -1.45 -6.04 8.67
C THR A 114 -1.50 -4.75 9.49
N MET A 115 -0.41 -4.01 9.56
CA MET A 115 -0.33 -2.80 10.38
C MET A 115 -1.28 -1.69 9.92
N MET A 116 -1.46 -1.52 8.62
CA MET A 116 -2.41 -0.56 8.07
C MET A 116 -3.86 -1.02 8.29
N THR A 117 -4.13 -2.33 8.18
CA THR A 117 -5.44 -2.90 8.49
C THR A 117 -5.81 -2.66 9.96
N ASP A 118 -4.88 -2.89 10.88
CA ASP A 118 -5.10 -2.63 12.30
C ASP A 118 -5.32 -1.13 12.57
N GLY A 119 -4.59 -0.27 11.89
CA GLY A 119 -4.79 1.17 11.95
C GLY A 119 -6.18 1.61 11.48
N ILE A 120 -6.66 1.04 10.39
CA ILE A 120 -8.02 1.30 9.86
C ILE A 120 -9.09 0.82 10.85
N LYS A 121 -8.93 -0.36 11.44
CA LYS A 121 -9.83 -0.88 12.49
C LYS A 121 -9.82 0.02 13.72
N PHE A 122 -8.65 0.44 14.18
CA PHE A 122 -8.53 1.38 15.29
C PHE A 122 -9.28 2.69 15.05
N LYS A 123 -9.28 3.16 13.80
CA LYS A 123 -10.04 4.36 13.38
C LYS A 123 -11.50 4.09 13.05
N GLU A 124 -11.98 2.85 13.20
CA GLU A 124 -13.36 2.44 12.90
C GLU A 124 -13.77 2.78 11.45
N LYS A 125 -12.85 2.57 10.50
CA LYS A 125 -13.03 2.87 9.07
C LYS A 125 -13.06 1.64 8.16
N GLU A 126 -13.08 0.44 8.71
CA GLU A 126 -13.02 -0.82 7.97
C GLU A 126 -14.17 -1.03 6.98
N THR A 127 -15.30 -0.37 7.18
CA THR A 127 -16.43 -0.42 6.24
C THR A 127 -16.29 0.56 5.07
N GLN A 128 -15.38 1.53 5.18
CA GLN A 128 -15.21 2.61 4.20
C GLN A 128 -13.90 2.49 3.41
N VAL A 129 -12.86 1.93 4.02
CA VAL A 129 -11.52 1.85 3.47
C VAL A 129 -11.01 0.42 3.55
N ALA A 130 -10.64 -0.15 2.41
CA ALA A 130 -9.97 -1.45 2.33
C ALA A 130 -8.45 -1.28 2.29
N VAL A 131 -7.72 -2.22 2.87
CA VAL A 131 -6.26 -2.33 2.72
C VAL A 131 -5.97 -3.57 1.89
N LYS A 132 -5.26 -3.39 0.77
CA LYS A 132 -4.98 -4.49 -0.18
C LYS A 132 -3.55 -4.44 -0.69
N ASP A 133 -2.95 -5.61 -0.87
CA ASP A 133 -1.69 -5.69 -1.60
C ASP A 133 -1.90 -5.39 -3.09
N ILE A 134 -0.88 -4.86 -3.74
CA ILE A 134 -0.93 -4.55 -5.19
C ILE A 134 -1.20 -5.82 -6.01
N ALA A 135 -0.63 -6.96 -5.59
CA ALA A 135 -0.89 -8.24 -6.27
C ALA A 135 -2.36 -8.67 -6.16
N GLU A 136 -2.99 -8.45 -5.00
CA GLU A 136 -4.43 -8.70 -4.81
C GLU A 136 -5.27 -7.80 -5.72
N LEU A 137 -4.92 -6.51 -5.81
CA LEU A 137 -5.64 -5.57 -6.70
C LEU A 137 -5.56 -6.01 -8.17
N ILE A 138 -4.39 -6.46 -8.62
CA ILE A 138 -4.21 -6.94 -10.00
C ILE A 138 -4.96 -8.25 -10.24
N ALA A 139 -4.90 -9.17 -9.28
CA ALA A 139 -5.64 -10.41 -9.37
C ALA A 139 -7.16 -10.17 -9.43
N GLU A 140 -7.69 -9.33 -8.56
CA GLU A 140 -9.10 -8.97 -8.56
C GLU A 140 -9.52 -8.24 -9.85
N ALA A 141 -8.68 -7.34 -10.38
CA ALA A 141 -8.95 -6.64 -11.64
C ALA A 141 -9.10 -7.61 -12.80
N ASN A 142 -8.34 -8.69 -12.79
CA ASN A 142 -8.35 -9.74 -13.82
C ASN A 142 -9.31 -10.90 -13.52
N ASN A 143 -10.10 -10.84 -12.44
CA ASN A 143 -11.00 -11.90 -11.98
C ASN A 143 -10.27 -13.24 -11.71
N LEU A 144 -9.07 -13.17 -11.13
CA LEU A 144 -8.27 -14.31 -10.72
C LEU A 144 -8.51 -14.69 -9.26
#